data_320282a33951e18d4438fce242a32a99
#
_entry.id   320282a33951e18d4438fce242a32a99
#
_cell.length_a   1.000
_cell.length_b   1.000
_cell.length_c   1.000
_cell.angle_alpha   90.00
_cell.angle_beta   90.00
_cell.angle_gamma   90.00
#
_symmetry.space_group_name_H-M   'P 1'
#
loop_
_entity.id
_entity.type
_entity.pdbx_description
1 polymer ?
#
loop_
_entity_poly.entity_id
_entity_poly.type
_entity_poly.pdbx_seq_one_letter_code
_entity_poly.pdbx_strand_id
1 'polypeptide(L)'
;LRNIDIDRLSSITYFSAAHNKLEFVQLESCEWLQYLNLSHNQLTDIVTGNKEELLLLDLSHNKLASLHNALFPNLNTLLINNNLLSEIKMFYSNFCKVQTLNAANNQLEKINLHFLTYLSSIKSLRLDNNKITRIDTENTSDIRSLFPIIKKSESLNFLNISGENNCPTIQLMLFNLFSPALKLNTGLAILSPGAFEDHSDGLDVDNEL
;
A
#
# COMPACT_ATOMS: atom_id res chain seq x y z
N LEU A 1 -19.67 1.79 15.39
CA LEU A 1 -19.22 0.58 16.06
C LEU A 1 -17.84 0.79 16.64
N ARG A 2 -17.53 0.25 17.84
CA ARG A 2 -16.17 0.25 18.42
C ARG A 2 -15.49 -1.11 18.27
N ASN A 3 -16.26 -2.18 18.40
CA ASN A 3 -15.78 -3.54 18.22
C ASN A 3 -16.74 -4.31 17.33
N ILE A 4 -16.21 -5.26 16.59
CA ILE A 4 -16.98 -6.17 15.77
C ILE A 4 -16.35 -7.55 15.89
N ASP A 5 -17.19 -8.53 16.14
CA ASP A 5 -16.84 -9.95 16.12
C ASP A 5 -17.48 -10.57 14.88
N ILE A 6 -16.66 -11.00 13.96
CA ILE A 6 -17.09 -11.64 12.71
C ILE A 6 -16.53 -13.06 12.56
N ASP A 7 -15.95 -13.61 13.62
CA ASP A 7 -15.36 -14.95 13.59
C ASP A 7 -16.37 -16.05 13.19
N ARG A 8 -17.66 -15.77 13.29
CA ARG A 8 -18.73 -16.69 12.85
C ARG A 8 -19.08 -16.57 11.36
N LEU A 9 -18.49 -15.63 10.66
CA LEU A 9 -18.78 -15.34 9.25
C LEU A 9 -17.68 -15.92 8.33
N SER A 10 -17.32 -17.16 8.52
CA SER A 10 -16.21 -17.82 7.83
C SER A 10 -16.32 -17.87 6.31
N SER A 11 -17.53 -17.78 5.76
CA SER A 11 -17.78 -17.87 4.31
C SER A 11 -17.91 -16.52 3.59
N ILE A 12 -17.72 -15.40 4.27
CA ILE A 12 -17.82 -14.09 3.63
C ILE A 12 -16.66 -13.87 2.65
N THR A 13 -16.99 -13.28 1.51
CA THR A 13 -16.02 -12.88 0.49
C THR A 13 -15.81 -11.36 0.46
N TYR A 14 -16.77 -10.61 0.94
CA TYR A 14 -16.74 -9.15 1.03
C TYR A 14 -17.08 -8.70 2.44
N PHE A 15 -16.25 -7.82 2.99
CA PHE A 15 -16.50 -7.18 4.27
C PHE A 15 -16.11 -5.71 4.24
N SER A 16 -17.06 -4.84 4.58
CA SER A 16 -16.81 -3.41 4.78
C SER A 16 -17.39 -2.95 6.10
N ALA A 17 -16.53 -2.33 6.91
CA ALA A 17 -16.89 -1.63 8.13
C ALA A 17 -16.24 -0.24 8.15
N ALA A 18 -16.12 0.38 6.98
CA ALA A 18 -15.57 1.73 6.84
C ALA A 18 -16.40 2.76 7.62
N HIS A 19 -15.79 3.92 7.93
CA HIS A 19 -16.43 5.06 8.60
C HIS A 19 -17.08 4.70 9.95
N ASN A 20 -16.34 3.95 10.78
CA ASN A 20 -16.75 3.58 12.13
C ASN A 20 -15.74 4.07 13.17
N LYS A 21 -15.79 3.54 14.37
CA LYS A 21 -14.88 3.85 15.49
C LYS A 21 -14.19 2.58 15.98
N LEU A 22 -13.88 1.66 15.06
CA LEU A 22 -13.22 0.40 15.39
C LEU A 22 -11.78 0.67 15.85
N GLU A 23 -11.42 0.11 16.99
CA GLU A 23 -10.07 0.21 17.55
C GLU A 23 -9.25 -1.05 17.26
N PHE A 24 -9.92 -2.17 17.11
CA PHE A 24 -9.34 -3.47 16.82
C PHE A 24 -10.32 -4.34 16.03
N VAL A 25 -9.81 -5.17 15.14
CA VAL A 25 -10.58 -6.16 14.37
C VAL A 25 -9.78 -7.45 14.26
N GLN A 26 -10.46 -8.57 14.47
CA GLN A 26 -9.94 -9.91 14.30
C GLN A 26 -10.71 -10.63 13.22
N LEU A 27 -9.99 -11.18 12.23
CA LEU A 27 -10.57 -11.71 10.99
C LEU A 27 -10.00 -13.10 10.64
N GLU A 28 -9.35 -13.78 11.58
CA GLU A 28 -8.60 -15.01 11.28
C GLU A 28 -9.44 -16.07 10.60
N SER A 29 -10.69 -16.25 11.04
CA SER A 29 -11.63 -17.27 10.51
C SER A 29 -12.26 -16.94 9.15
N CYS A 30 -12.10 -15.72 8.64
CA CYS A 30 -12.66 -15.30 7.35
C CYS A 30 -11.72 -15.67 6.18
N GLU A 31 -11.56 -16.96 5.89
CA GLU A 31 -10.55 -17.46 4.94
C GLU A 31 -10.85 -17.07 3.47
N TRP A 32 -12.13 -16.94 3.11
CA TRP A 32 -12.57 -16.67 1.73
C TRP A 32 -12.66 -15.18 1.38
N LEU A 33 -12.16 -14.32 2.25
CA LEU A 33 -12.29 -12.89 2.08
C LEU A 33 -11.48 -12.40 0.87
N GLN A 34 -12.16 -11.76 -0.08
CA GLN A 34 -11.59 -11.17 -1.29
C GLN A 34 -11.47 -9.64 -1.18
N TYR A 35 -12.41 -9.01 -0.51
CA TYR A 35 -12.48 -7.56 -0.34
C TYR A 35 -12.66 -7.20 1.12
N LEU A 36 -11.69 -6.45 1.65
CA LEU A 36 -11.73 -5.96 3.02
C LEU A 36 -11.56 -4.45 3.04
N ASN A 37 -12.61 -3.73 3.47
CA ASN A 37 -12.55 -2.29 3.67
C ASN A 37 -12.82 -1.95 5.15
N LEU A 38 -11.78 -1.46 5.83
CA LEU A 38 -11.80 -0.98 7.21
C LEU A 38 -11.34 0.48 7.29
N SER A 39 -11.42 1.21 6.20
CA SER A 39 -10.98 2.62 6.14
C SER A 39 -11.78 3.51 7.08
N HIS A 40 -11.21 4.67 7.43
CA HIS A 40 -11.85 5.68 8.29
C HIS A 40 -12.33 5.09 9.63
N ASN A 41 -11.43 4.44 10.34
CA ASN A 41 -11.64 3.90 11.67
C ASN A 41 -10.57 4.43 12.66
N GLN A 42 -10.42 3.80 13.79
CA GLN A 42 -9.42 4.15 14.81
C GLN A 42 -8.50 2.96 15.11
N LEU A 43 -8.30 2.08 14.11
CA LEU A 43 -7.52 0.88 14.28
C LEU A 43 -6.07 1.22 14.63
N THR A 44 -5.61 0.69 15.74
CA THR A 44 -4.20 0.71 16.14
C THR A 44 -3.50 -0.58 15.77
N ASP A 45 -4.29 -1.63 15.58
CA ASP A 45 -3.82 -2.96 15.23
C ASP A 45 -4.92 -3.74 14.48
N ILE A 46 -4.52 -4.75 13.73
CA ILE A 46 -5.42 -5.66 13.02
C ILE A 46 -4.80 -7.06 12.92
N VAL A 47 -5.57 -8.07 13.26
CA VAL A 47 -5.19 -9.48 13.09
C VAL A 47 -6.05 -10.08 11.97
N THR A 48 -5.44 -10.25 10.81
CA THR A 48 -6.16 -10.80 9.64
C THR A 48 -5.97 -12.31 9.49
N GLY A 49 -4.86 -12.87 9.98
CA GLY A 49 -4.39 -14.17 9.52
C GLY A 49 -4.00 -14.15 8.03
N ASN A 50 -3.62 -15.29 7.50
CA ASN A 50 -3.36 -15.44 6.06
C ASN A 50 -4.67 -15.37 5.27
N LYS A 51 -4.67 -14.66 4.14
CA LYS A 51 -5.82 -14.48 3.26
C LYS A 51 -5.41 -14.74 1.82
N GLU A 52 -5.54 -15.99 1.40
CA GLU A 52 -5.12 -16.42 0.07
C GLU A 52 -5.96 -15.79 -1.05
N GLU A 53 -7.24 -15.54 -0.77
CA GLU A 53 -8.19 -15.01 -1.76
C GLU A 53 -8.26 -13.48 -1.77
N LEU A 54 -7.54 -12.78 -0.88
CA LEU A 54 -7.67 -11.34 -0.72
C LEU A 54 -7.08 -10.59 -1.94
N LEU A 55 -7.95 -9.80 -2.58
CA LEU A 55 -7.64 -8.99 -3.75
C LEU A 55 -7.48 -7.50 -3.40
N LEU A 56 -8.31 -7.01 -2.49
CA LEU A 56 -8.29 -5.62 -2.04
C LEU A 56 -8.28 -5.55 -0.52
N LEU A 57 -7.33 -4.76 0.00
CA LEU A 57 -7.21 -4.42 1.41
C LEU A 57 -7.16 -2.90 1.56
N ASP A 58 -8.20 -2.31 2.13
CA ASP A 58 -8.25 -0.90 2.47
C ASP A 58 -8.25 -0.70 3.99
N LEU A 59 -7.12 -0.18 4.48
CA LEU A 59 -6.87 0.19 5.88
C LEU A 59 -6.60 1.68 6.00
N SER A 60 -6.92 2.47 4.99
CA SER A 60 -6.63 3.90 4.97
C SER A 60 -7.35 4.64 6.10
N HIS A 61 -6.82 5.81 6.49
CA HIS A 61 -7.41 6.66 7.53
C HIS A 61 -7.65 5.91 8.86
N ASN A 62 -6.58 5.34 9.39
CA ASN A 62 -6.55 4.66 10.69
C ASN A 62 -5.38 5.17 11.54
N LYS A 63 -5.05 4.48 12.61
CA LYS A 63 -3.95 4.82 13.54
C LYS A 63 -2.90 3.71 13.59
N LEU A 64 -2.76 2.93 12.52
CA LEU A 64 -1.84 1.80 12.45
C LEU A 64 -0.38 2.30 12.50
N ALA A 65 0.38 1.82 13.46
CA ALA A 65 1.82 2.09 13.56
C ALA A 65 2.68 1.00 12.90
N SER A 66 2.11 -0.18 12.74
CA SER A 66 2.72 -1.33 12.06
C SER A 66 1.65 -2.18 11.38
N LEU A 67 2.10 -3.05 10.47
CA LEU A 67 1.28 -4.09 9.87
C LEU A 67 1.86 -5.44 10.26
N HIS A 68 1.01 -6.36 10.72
CA HIS A 68 1.45 -7.71 11.03
C HIS A 68 1.78 -8.51 9.79
N ASN A 69 2.71 -9.46 9.95
CA ASN A 69 3.08 -10.38 8.89
C ASN A 69 1.95 -11.39 8.65
N ALA A 70 1.19 -11.16 7.57
CA ALA A 70 0.23 -12.10 7.04
C ALA A 70 0.47 -12.29 5.55
N LEU A 71 0.07 -13.43 4.99
CA LEU A 71 0.23 -13.73 3.58
C LEU A 71 -1.03 -13.33 2.80
N PHE A 72 -0.82 -12.51 1.77
CA PHE A 72 -1.85 -12.08 0.82
C PHE A 72 -1.36 -12.29 -0.61
N PRO A 73 -1.17 -13.54 -1.06
CA PRO A 73 -0.44 -13.84 -2.31
C PRO A 73 -1.16 -13.37 -3.57
N ASN A 74 -2.43 -13.05 -3.47
CA ASN A 74 -3.25 -12.58 -4.58
C ASN A 74 -3.63 -11.09 -4.47
N LEU A 75 -3.08 -10.36 -3.49
CA LEU A 75 -3.41 -8.97 -3.26
C LEU A 75 -3.06 -8.11 -4.48
N ASN A 76 -4.06 -7.40 -4.98
CA ASN A 76 -3.96 -6.49 -6.13
C ASN A 76 -3.89 -5.02 -5.68
N THR A 77 -4.70 -4.66 -4.70
CA THR A 77 -4.82 -3.28 -4.22
C THR A 77 -4.59 -3.22 -2.71
N LEU A 78 -3.62 -2.40 -2.29
CA LEU A 78 -3.32 -2.12 -0.90
C LEU A 78 -3.38 -0.61 -0.64
N LEU A 79 -4.34 -0.20 0.19
CA LEU A 79 -4.51 1.18 0.62
C LEU A 79 -4.23 1.27 2.12
N ILE A 80 -3.13 1.91 2.47
CA ILE A 80 -2.65 2.10 3.85
C ILE A 80 -2.28 3.56 4.14
N ASN A 81 -2.78 4.45 3.30
CA ASN A 81 -2.54 5.88 3.44
C ASN A 81 -3.22 6.48 4.70
N ASN A 82 -2.72 7.61 5.16
CA ASN A 82 -3.23 8.28 6.36
C ASN A 82 -3.23 7.36 7.59
N ASN A 83 -2.05 6.84 7.91
CA ASN A 83 -1.77 6.04 9.10
C ASN A 83 -0.50 6.57 9.82
N LEU A 84 0.03 5.82 10.75
CA LEU A 84 1.22 6.17 11.53
C LEU A 84 2.40 5.22 11.25
N LEU A 85 2.41 4.58 10.09
CA LEU A 85 3.41 3.57 9.74
C LEU A 85 4.80 4.20 9.61
N SER A 86 5.76 3.70 10.36
CA SER A 86 7.18 4.09 10.24
C SER A 86 7.96 3.23 9.24
N GLU A 87 7.45 2.05 8.93
CA GLU A 87 7.98 1.13 7.93
C GLU A 87 6.86 0.26 7.35
N ILE A 88 7.04 -0.25 6.13
CA ILE A 88 6.16 -1.26 5.55
C ILE A 88 6.76 -2.62 5.86
N LYS A 89 6.22 -3.27 6.90
CA LYS A 89 6.74 -4.53 7.43
C LYS A 89 5.70 -5.63 7.21
N MET A 90 5.74 -6.22 6.03
CA MET A 90 4.92 -7.34 5.62
C MET A 90 5.80 -8.36 4.88
N PHE A 91 5.31 -9.56 4.67
CA PHE A 91 6.00 -10.47 3.76
C PHE A 91 6.07 -9.86 2.36
N TYR A 92 7.28 -9.67 1.85
CA TYR A 92 7.47 -9.02 0.54
C TYR A 92 6.78 -9.75 -0.61
N SER A 93 6.60 -11.06 -0.50
CA SER A 93 5.82 -11.86 -1.47
C SER A 93 4.39 -11.35 -1.68
N ASN A 94 3.81 -10.64 -0.71
CA ASN A 94 2.49 -10.03 -0.85
C ASN A 94 2.43 -8.98 -1.96
N PHE A 95 3.57 -8.41 -2.33
CA PHE A 95 3.64 -7.31 -3.29
C PHE A 95 3.80 -7.75 -4.74
N CYS A 96 4.05 -9.04 -5.01
CA CYS A 96 4.31 -9.53 -6.37
C CYS A 96 3.14 -9.28 -7.35
N LYS A 97 1.90 -9.29 -6.88
CA LYS A 97 0.70 -9.04 -7.69
C LYS A 97 0.08 -7.67 -7.45
N VAL A 98 0.61 -6.88 -6.53
CA VAL A 98 0.07 -5.56 -6.22
C VAL A 98 0.23 -4.63 -7.42
N GLN A 99 -0.88 -4.12 -7.91
CA GLN A 99 -0.95 -3.13 -8.98
C GLN A 99 -1.12 -1.71 -8.42
N THR A 100 -1.81 -1.57 -7.29
CA THR A 100 -2.00 -0.28 -6.64
C THR A 100 -1.54 -0.35 -5.20
N LEU A 101 -0.56 0.50 -4.86
CA LEU A 101 -0.11 0.71 -3.48
C LEU A 101 -0.21 2.19 -3.15
N ASN A 102 -1.04 2.52 -2.17
CA ASN A 102 -1.10 3.85 -1.59
C ASN A 102 -0.65 3.81 -0.13
N ALA A 103 0.54 4.32 0.15
CA ALA A 103 1.11 4.47 1.48
C ALA A 103 1.42 5.95 1.80
N ALA A 104 0.74 6.87 1.12
CA ALA A 104 0.87 8.30 1.34
C ALA A 104 0.47 8.71 2.77
N ASN A 105 0.94 9.86 3.23
CA ASN A 105 0.57 10.41 4.54
C ASN A 105 0.80 9.42 5.69
N ASN A 106 2.02 8.92 5.79
CA ASN A 106 2.50 8.07 6.88
C ASN A 106 3.76 8.67 7.52
N GLN A 107 4.46 7.90 8.30
CA GLN A 107 5.72 8.29 8.95
C GLN A 107 6.90 7.45 8.47
N LEU A 108 6.84 6.95 7.23
CA LEU A 108 7.89 6.11 6.67
C LEU A 108 9.22 6.86 6.66
N GLU A 109 10.24 6.33 7.34
CA GLU A 109 11.57 6.92 7.42
C GLU A 109 12.54 6.31 6.42
N LYS A 110 12.27 5.07 6.03
CA LYS A 110 13.10 4.30 5.12
C LYS A 110 12.26 3.46 4.18
N ILE A 111 12.83 3.17 3.01
CA ILE A 111 12.29 2.17 2.08
C ILE A 111 13.30 1.04 2.01
N ASN A 112 12.85 -0.19 2.24
CA ASN A 112 13.67 -1.35 2.04
C ASN A 112 13.78 -1.63 0.52
N LEU A 113 15.01 -1.81 0.06
CA LEU A 113 15.27 -2.04 -1.35
C LEU A 113 14.68 -3.38 -1.84
N HIS A 114 14.69 -4.41 -0.99
CA HIS A 114 14.01 -5.67 -1.31
C HIS A 114 12.51 -5.48 -1.54
N PHE A 115 11.84 -4.63 -0.76
CA PHE A 115 10.44 -4.29 -1.00
C PHE A 115 10.22 -3.81 -2.43
N LEU A 116 11.06 -2.93 -2.94
CA LEU A 116 10.94 -2.41 -4.32
C LEU A 116 11.09 -3.51 -5.39
N THR A 117 11.87 -4.56 -5.12
CA THR A 117 12.05 -5.66 -6.09
C THR A 117 10.81 -6.54 -6.25
N TYR A 118 9.93 -6.56 -5.27
CA TYR A 118 8.68 -7.30 -5.34
C TYR A 118 7.53 -6.54 -6.00
N LEU A 119 7.69 -5.25 -6.27
CA LEU A 119 6.68 -4.42 -6.96
C LEU A 119 6.66 -4.66 -8.47
N SER A 120 6.77 -5.92 -8.91
CA SER A 120 6.89 -6.27 -10.34
C SER A 120 5.63 -6.00 -11.17
N SER A 121 4.46 -5.96 -10.53
CA SER A 121 3.17 -5.72 -11.19
C SER A 121 2.62 -4.31 -10.95
N ILE A 122 3.38 -3.44 -10.29
CA ILE A 122 2.90 -2.14 -9.84
C ILE A 122 2.53 -1.23 -11.01
N LYS A 123 1.35 -0.63 -10.94
CA LYS A 123 0.85 0.38 -11.88
C LYS A 123 0.74 1.76 -11.22
N SER A 124 0.38 1.79 -9.96
CA SER A 124 0.24 3.01 -9.18
C SER A 124 0.95 2.87 -7.84
N LEU A 125 1.90 3.76 -7.57
CA LEU A 125 2.66 3.81 -6.32
C LEU A 125 2.60 5.21 -5.73
N ARG A 126 2.05 5.33 -4.51
CA ARG A 126 2.04 6.55 -3.73
C ARG A 126 2.80 6.38 -2.42
N LEU A 127 3.82 7.20 -2.24
CA LEU A 127 4.67 7.29 -1.04
C LEU A 127 4.82 8.74 -0.58
N ASP A 128 3.99 9.62 -1.10
CA ASP A 128 4.03 11.06 -0.83
C ASP A 128 3.72 11.37 0.65
N ASN A 129 4.18 12.52 1.12
CA ASN A 129 3.96 12.99 2.49
C ASN A 129 4.40 11.97 3.55
N ASN A 130 5.60 11.46 3.42
CA ASN A 130 6.29 10.62 4.40
C ASN A 130 7.53 11.34 4.94
N LYS A 131 8.42 10.63 5.63
CA LYS A 131 9.67 11.14 6.19
C LYS A 131 10.88 10.38 5.61
N ILE A 132 10.81 9.96 4.35
CA ILE A 132 11.77 9.04 3.75
C ILE A 132 13.10 9.76 3.55
N THR A 133 14.12 9.33 4.29
CA THR A 133 15.48 9.89 4.25
C THR A 133 16.51 8.91 3.76
N ARG A 134 16.19 7.61 3.69
CA ARG A 134 17.14 6.57 3.26
C ARG A 134 16.45 5.39 2.58
N ILE A 135 17.22 4.73 1.72
CA ILE A 135 16.90 3.39 1.22
C ILE A 135 17.75 2.40 1.99
N ASP A 136 17.10 1.45 2.62
CA ASP A 136 17.76 0.39 3.38
C ASP A 136 18.11 -0.77 2.43
N THR A 137 19.36 -1.12 2.40
CA THR A 137 19.91 -2.14 1.47
C THR A 137 20.22 -3.44 2.18
N GLU A 138 19.50 -3.77 3.26
CA GLU A 138 19.77 -4.96 4.08
C GLU A 138 20.35 -6.10 3.24
N ASN A 139 21.64 -6.42 3.47
CA ASN A 139 22.40 -7.50 2.82
C ASN A 139 22.77 -7.37 1.33
N THR A 140 22.56 -6.23 0.69
CA THR A 140 23.07 -6.02 -0.67
C THR A 140 24.06 -4.86 -0.72
N SER A 141 25.31 -5.16 -0.95
CA SER A 141 26.39 -4.16 -1.12
C SER A 141 26.32 -3.44 -2.48
N ASP A 142 25.48 -3.91 -3.40
CA ASP A 142 25.43 -3.38 -4.75
C ASP A 142 23.98 -3.10 -5.21
N ILE A 143 23.60 -1.84 -5.09
CA ILE A 143 22.34 -1.30 -5.62
C ILE A 143 22.18 -1.59 -7.13
N ARG A 144 23.30 -1.68 -7.87
CA ARG A 144 23.28 -1.91 -9.32
C ARG A 144 22.72 -3.28 -9.70
N SER A 145 22.88 -4.29 -8.83
CA SER A 145 22.35 -5.64 -9.06
C SER A 145 20.82 -5.67 -9.08
N LEU A 146 20.16 -4.65 -8.53
CA LEU A 146 18.71 -4.55 -8.41
C LEU A 146 18.05 -3.80 -9.56
N PHE A 147 18.83 -3.04 -10.35
CA PHE A 147 18.35 -2.33 -11.53
C PHE A 147 17.62 -3.23 -12.54
N PRO A 148 18.10 -4.46 -12.86
CA PRO A 148 17.40 -5.34 -13.78
C PRO A 148 16.04 -5.82 -13.27
N ILE A 149 15.87 -5.89 -11.95
CA ILE A 149 14.65 -6.38 -11.31
C ILE A 149 13.59 -5.28 -11.33
N ILE A 150 13.98 -4.05 -11.03
CA ILE A 150 13.10 -2.87 -11.04
C ILE A 150 12.71 -2.52 -12.49
N LYS A 151 13.58 -2.78 -13.47
CA LYS A 151 13.29 -2.59 -14.89
C LYS A 151 12.10 -3.41 -15.42
N LYS A 152 11.66 -4.43 -14.68
CA LYS A 152 10.46 -5.22 -15.01
C LYS A 152 9.14 -4.52 -14.65
N SER A 153 9.16 -3.39 -13.98
CA SER A 153 7.95 -2.59 -13.71
C SER A 153 7.53 -1.79 -14.96
N GLU A 154 7.42 -2.45 -16.11
CA GLU A 154 6.99 -1.82 -17.36
C GLU A 154 5.55 -1.30 -17.33
N SER A 155 4.82 -1.67 -16.29
CA SER A 155 3.41 -1.33 -16.11
C SER A 155 3.14 -0.09 -15.24
N LEU A 156 4.18 0.55 -14.68
CA LEU A 156 3.98 1.70 -13.79
C LEU A 156 3.45 2.92 -14.56
N ASN A 157 2.22 3.33 -14.24
CA ASN A 157 1.55 4.47 -14.86
C ASN A 157 1.55 5.70 -13.97
N PHE A 158 1.69 5.52 -12.67
CA PHE A 158 1.60 6.58 -11.69
C PHE A 158 2.61 6.39 -10.57
N LEU A 159 3.42 7.43 -10.31
CA LEU A 159 4.37 7.49 -9.20
C LEU A 159 4.24 8.84 -8.51
N ASN A 160 3.89 8.85 -7.24
CA ASN A 160 3.97 10.03 -6.39
C ASN A 160 4.83 9.75 -5.16
N ILE A 161 5.92 10.51 -5.04
CA ILE A 161 6.88 10.46 -3.95
C ILE A 161 7.17 11.85 -3.38
N SER A 162 6.30 12.80 -3.68
CA SER A 162 6.43 14.20 -3.24
C SER A 162 6.22 14.35 -1.73
N GLY A 163 6.42 15.55 -1.22
CA GLY A 163 6.21 15.90 0.17
C GLY A 163 7.42 16.56 0.80
N GLU A 164 7.20 17.53 1.64
CA GLU A 164 8.25 18.36 2.25
C GLU A 164 9.22 17.57 3.12
N ASN A 165 8.75 16.49 3.72
CA ASN A 165 9.53 15.66 4.64
C ASN A 165 10.27 14.50 3.98
N ASN A 166 10.06 14.26 2.68
CA ASN A 166 10.82 13.26 1.93
C ASN A 166 12.14 13.88 1.41
N CYS A 167 13.24 13.17 1.62
CA CYS A 167 14.55 13.64 1.16
C CYS A 167 14.57 13.80 -0.38
N PRO A 168 14.94 14.98 -0.91
CA PRO A 168 14.95 15.23 -2.36
C PRO A 168 15.84 14.26 -3.14
N THR A 169 16.97 13.86 -2.56
CA THR A 169 17.88 12.87 -3.18
C THR A 169 17.20 11.52 -3.35
N ILE A 170 16.45 11.08 -2.36
CA ILE A 170 15.68 9.82 -2.43
C ILE A 170 14.55 9.92 -3.44
N GLN A 171 13.86 11.05 -3.49
CA GLN A 171 12.82 11.30 -4.50
C GLN A 171 13.39 11.17 -5.91
N LEU A 172 14.54 11.82 -6.17
CA LEU A 172 15.23 11.73 -7.46
C LEU A 172 15.71 10.31 -7.77
N MET A 173 16.21 9.60 -6.76
CA MET A 173 16.68 8.22 -6.92
C MET A 173 15.52 7.30 -7.28
N LEU A 174 14.40 7.35 -6.56
CA LEU A 174 13.20 6.56 -6.84
C LEU A 174 12.62 6.92 -8.22
N PHE A 175 12.58 8.21 -8.54
CA PHE A 175 12.17 8.66 -9.87
C PHE A 175 13.05 8.05 -10.96
N ASN A 176 14.37 8.07 -10.80
CA ASN A 176 15.29 7.48 -11.76
C ASN A 176 15.16 5.96 -11.87
N LEU A 177 14.89 5.26 -10.76
CA LEU A 177 14.65 3.82 -10.75
C LEU A 177 13.43 3.43 -11.59
N PHE A 178 12.35 4.18 -11.47
CA PHE A 178 11.09 3.90 -12.17
C PHE A 178 10.95 4.63 -13.52
N SER A 179 11.81 5.63 -13.82
CA SER A 179 11.72 6.46 -15.02
C SER A 179 11.76 5.71 -16.35
N PRO A 180 12.45 4.56 -16.51
CA PRO A 180 12.37 3.81 -17.76
C PRO A 180 10.98 3.30 -18.09
N ALA A 181 10.20 2.90 -17.07
CA ALA A 181 8.79 2.53 -17.24
C ALA A 181 7.91 3.75 -17.55
N LEU A 182 8.21 4.89 -16.92
CA LEU A 182 7.49 6.14 -17.10
C LEU A 182 7.63 6.76 -18.49
N LYS A 183 8.78 6.56 -19.16
CA LYS A 183 9.06 7.09 -20.50
C LYS A 183 8.28 6.43 -21.62
N LEU A 184 7.79 5.21 -21.41
CA LEU A 184 7.03 4.46 -22.41
C LEU A 184 5.53 4.78 -22.40
N ASN A 185 5.03 5.39 -21.33
CA ASN A 185 3.63 5.76 -21.18
C ASN A 185 3.45 7.28 -21.35
N THR A 186 3.11 7.72 -22.56
CA THR A 186 2.88 9.13 -22.92
C THR A 186 1.67 9.80 -22.26
N GLY A 187 1.01 9.13 -21.31
CA GLY A 187 -0.12 9.61 -20.53
C GLY A 187 0.18 9.93 -19.06
N LEU A 188 1.45 9.97 -18.67
CA LEU A 188 1.81 10.18 -17.29
C LEU A 188 1.67 11.64 -16.88
N ALA A 189 0.76 11.92 -15.96
CA ALA A 189 0.74 13.17 -15.23
C ALA A 189 1.88 13.19 -14.21
N ILE A 190 3.00 13.83 -14.53
CA ILE A 190 3.97 14.23 -13.52
C ILE A 190 3.35 15.41 -12.79
N LEU A 191 2.75 15.14 -11.64
CA LEU A 191 2.13 16.20 -10.86
C LEU A 191 3.18 16.84 -9.97
N SER A 192 3.39 18.11 -10.23
CA SER A 192 4.13 19.01 -9.35
C SER A 192 3.48 19.07 -7.96
N PRO A 193 4.23 19.37 -6.89
CA PRO A 193 3.67 19.50 -5.55
C PRO A 193 2.54 20.53 -5.57
N GLY A 194 1.32 20.11 -5.27
CA GLY A 194 0.16 20.98 -5.15
C GLY A 194 -1.08 20.64 -5.98
N ALA A 195 -1.07 19.62 -6.82
CA ALA A 195 -2.18 19.33 -7.73
C ALA A 195 -2.95 18.03 -7.42
N PHE A 196 -3.28 17.79 -6.16
CA PHE A 196 -4.27 16.76 -5.79
C PHE A 196 -5.23 17.27 -4.72
N GLU A 197 -6.42 17.59 -5.15
CA GLU A 197 -7.58 17.48 -4.31
C GLU A 197 -7.84 15.99 -4.07
N ASP A 198 -8.12 15.65 -2.82
CA ASP A 198 -8.39 14.31 -2.32
C ASP A 198 -9.68 13.78 -2.97
N HIS A 199 -9.57 13.05 -4.07
CA HIS A 199 -10.68 12.34 -4.67
C HIS A 199 -10.79 10.92 -4.08
N SER A 200 -10.65 10.80 -2.76
CA SER A 200 -10.98 9.58 -2.03
C SER A 200 -12.51 9.33 -1.95
N ASP A 201 -13.32 10.28 -2.44
CA ASP A 201 -14.79 10.26 -2.34
C ASP A 201 -15.51 9.67 -3.55
N GLY A 202 -14.86 8.87 -4.40
CA GLY A 202 -15.42 8.48 -5.69
C GLY A 202 -15.49 7.00 -6.05
N LEU A 203 -15.44 6.08 -5.10
CA LEU A 203 -15.89 4.71 -5.32
C LEU A 203 -17.09 4.40 -4.40
N ASP A 204 -18.11 5.23 -4.49
CA ASP A 204 -19.45 4.81 -4.17
C ASP A 204 -19.85 3.73 -5.19
N VAL A 205 -19.67 2.49 -4.81
CA VAL A 205 -20.40 1.39 -5.44
C VAL A 205 -21.80 1.41 -4.82
N ASP A 206 -22.59 2.41 -5.22
CA ASP A 206 -24.01 2.41 -4.94
C ASP A 206 -24.70 1.32 -5.74
N ASN A 207 -25.23 0.38 -4.99
CA ASN A 207 -26.47 -0.34 -5.17
C ASN A 207 -26.99 -0.56 -6.59
N GLU A 208 -26.87 -1.80 -7.07
CA GLU A 208 -28.06 -2.46 -7.61
C GLU A 208 -28.11 -3.92 -7.11
N LEU A 209 -29.13 -4.12 -6.22
CA LEU A 209 -29.72 -5.34 -5.64
C LEU A 209 -28.98 -5.98 -4.48
#